data_47c217ee1065e93e8d7fb295c9559a35
#
_entry.id   47c217ee1065e93e8d7fb295c9559a35
#
_cell.length_a   1.000
_cell.length_b   1.000
_cell.length_c   1.000
_cell.angle_alpha   90.00
_cell.angle_beta   90.00
_cell.angle_gamma   90.00
#
_symmetry.space_group_name_H-M   'P 1'
#
loop_
_entity.id
_entity.type
_entity.pdbx_description
1 polymer ?
#
loop_
_entity_poly.entity_id
_entity_poly.type
_entity_poly.pdbx_seq_one_letter_code
_entity_poly.pdbx_strand_id
1 'polypeptide(L)'
;MTAAIDPVTGFPSGGGLFPIKGVRLRVMDGVHPFDREHRAAAARNWEAEIAAKPALFDGRMVFQHRLALRDGIVCGEGYVVPYSTFLWWRRQPEGEGGFHVFGFPVIASADGALIAVKMAAHTANPGQVYCAAGSLDTDDIVDGYCDL
;
A
#
# COMPACT_ATOMS: atom_id res chain seq x y z
N MET A 1 13.87 -23.25 -10.43
CA MET A 1 12.42 -23.45 -10.64
C MET A 1 11.80 -22.08 -10.92
N THR A 2 11.18 -21.92 -12.08
CA THR A 2 10.47 -20.69 -12.43
C THR A 2 9.17 -20.66 -11.61
N ALA A 3 8.93 -19.58 -10.85
CA ALA A 3 7.68 -19.42 -10.12
C ALA A 3 6.50 -19.45 -11.10
N ALA A 4 5.40 -20.08 -10.71
CA ALA A 4 4.17 -20.04 -11.50
C ALA A 4 3.69 -18.59 -11.59
N ILE A 5 3.10 -18.21 -12.71
CA ILE A 5 2.55 -16.88 -12.95
C ILE A 5 1.04 -16.93 -12.72
N ASP A 6 0.52 -16.02 -11.94
CA ASP A 6 -0.94 -15.83 -11.80
C ASP A 6 -1.51 -15.37 -13.15
N PRO A 7 -2.45 -16.10 -13.74
CA PRO A 7 -2.94 -15.81 -15.09
C PRO A 7 -3.78 -14.51 -15.16
N VAL A 8 -4.31 -14.05 -14.06
CA VAL A 8 -5.15 -12.83 -13.98
C VAL A 8 -4.29 -11.60 -13.78
N THR A 9 -3.44 -11.63 -12.76
CA THR A 9 -2.62 -10.47 -12.38
C THR A 9 -1.27 -10.43 -13.08
N GLY A 10 -0.72 -11.57 -13.53
CA GLY A 10 0.60 -11.66 -14.13
C GLY A 10 1.76 -11.67 -13.12
N PHE A 11 1.47 -11.61 -11.81
CA PHE A 11 2.51 -11.68 -10.79
C PHE A 11 3.00 -13.13 -10.58
N PRO A 12 4.28 -13.30 -10.21
CA PRO A 12 4.77 -14.61 -9.77
C PRO A 12 4.04 -15.10 -8.52
N SER A 13 3.59 -16.35 -8.52
CA SER A 13 2.94 -16.97 -7.37
C SER A 13 3.93 -17.21 -6.22
N GLY A 14 3.44 -17.14 -4.98
CA GLY A 14 4.21 -17.52 -3.80
C GLY A 14 5.10 -16.42 -3.20
N GLY A 15 4.98 -15.20 -3.70
CA GLY A 15 5.79 -14.07 -3.24
C GLY A 15 7.26 -14.16 -3.69
N GLY A 16 8.05 -13.18 -3.36
CA GLY A 16 9.47 -13.15 -3.67
C GLY A 16 9.91 -11.83 -4.31
N LEU A 17 11.21 -11.74 -4.58
CA LEU A 17 11.82 -10.60 -5.25
C LEU A 17 11.96 -10.89 -6.74
N PHE A 18 11.51 -9.96 -7.57
CA PHE A 18 11.69 -10.01 -9.00
C PHE A 18 11.88 -8.59 -9.56
N PRO A 19 12.68 -8.43 -10.61
CA PRO A 19 12.91 -7.13 -11.22
C PRO A 19 11.68 -6.67 -12.00
N ILE A 20 11.41 -5.36 -11.96
CA ILE A 20 10.40 -4.70 -12.78
C ILE A 20 11.06 -3.60 -13.62
N LYS A 21 10.41 -3.20 -14.70
CA LYS A 21 10.87 -2.11 -15.58
C LYS A 21 10.31 -0.76 -15.14
N GLY A 22 9.19 -0.75 -14.42
CA GLY A 22 8.53 0.45 -13.97
C GLY A 22 7.19 0.19 -13.29
N VAL A 23 6.61 1.27 -12.79
CA VAL A 23 5.32 1.29 -12.10
C VAL A 23 4.44 2.34 -12.76
N ARG A 24 3.16 2.03 -12.93
CA ARG A 24 2.16 2.94 -13.49
C ARG A 24 0.83 2.76 -12.77
N LEU A 25 0.64 3.52 -11.70
CA LEU A 25 -0.54 3.48 -10.85
C LEU A 25 -1.43 4.68 -11.14
N ARG A 26 -2.52 4.46 -11.85
CA ARG A 26 -3.51 5.50 -12.15
C ARG A 26 -4.40 5.74 -10.95
N VAL A 27 -4.64 7.00 -10.62
CA VAL A 27 -5.61 7.42 -9.61
C VAL A 27 -6.92 7.79 -10.32
N MET A 28 -7.98 7.09 -9.96
CA MET A 28 -9.30 7.24 -10.55
C MET A 28 -10.14 8.22 -9.73
N ASP A 29 -11.03 8.94 -10.40
CA ASP A 29 -12.05 9.73 -9.73
C ASP A 29 -13.13 8.83 -9.10
N GLY A 30 -13.75 9.33 -8.03
CA GLY A 30 -14.86 8.65 -7.38
C GLY A 30 -14.50 7.93 -6.09
N VAL A 31 -15.24 6.87 -5.77
CA VAL A 31 -15.14 6.14 -4.50
C VAL A 31 -14.68 4.71 -4.76
N HIS A 32 -13.63 4.29 -4.05
CA HIS A 32 -13.14 2.92 -4.10
C HIS A 32 -14.28 1.93 -3.77
N PRO A 33 -14.47 0.85 -4.55
CA PRO A 33 -15.55 -0.11 -4.32
C PRO A 33 -15.56 -0.67 -2.89
N PHE A 34 -14.41 -1.05 -2.36
CA PHE A 34 -14.28 -1.52 -0.99
C PHE A 34 -14.67 -0.46 0.05
N ASP A 35 -14.22 0.81 -0.13
CA ASP A 35 -14.61 1.91 0.77
C ASP A 35 -16.13 2.14 0.75
N ARG A 36 -16.75 2.12 -0.42
CA ARG A 36 -18.19 2.28 -0.56
C ARG A 36 -18.98 1.19 0.17
N GLU A 37 -18.53 -0.06 0.06
CA GLU A 37 -19.18 -1.22 0.68
C GLU A 37 -18.98 -1.27 2.19
N HIS A 38 -17.78 -0.92 2.66
CA HIS A 38 -17.38 -1.14 4.05
C HIS A 38 -17.28 0.13 4.89
N ARG A 39 -17.69 1.29 4.40
CA ARG A 39 -17.53 2.59 5.07
C ARG A 39 -18.02 2.61 6.51
N ALA A 40 -19.19 2.06 6.79
CA ALA A 40 -19.73 2.02 8.15
C ALA A 40 -18.93 1.11 9.09
N ALA A 41 -18.39 0.00 8.57
CA ALA A 41 -17.54 -0.90 9.33
C ALA A 41 -16.15 -0.28 9.59
N ALA A 42 -15.58 0.37 8.59
CA ALA A 42 -14.32 1.10 8.71
C ALA A 42 -14.43 2.23 9.75
N ALA A 43 -15.52 2.98 9.76
CA ALA A 43 -15.74 4.04 10.76
C ALA A 43 -15.82 3.48 12.19
N ARG A 44 -16.56 2.40 12.41
CA ARG A 44 -16.60 1.73 13.74
C ARG A 44 -15.24 1.18 14.17
N ASN A 45 -14.49 0.58 13.23
CA ASN A 45 -13.14 0.12 13.52
C ASN A 45 -12.21 1.28 13.87
N TRP A 46 -12.35 2.41 13.19
CA TRP A 46 -11.56 3.61 13.44
C TRP A 46 -11.75 4.13 14.88
N GLU A 47 -12.96 4.16 15.40
CA GLU A 47 -13.23 4.57 16.79
C GLU A 47 -12.46 3.70 17.79
N ALA A 48 -12.38 2.40 17.55
CA ALA A 48 -11.60 1.48 18.38
C ALA A 48 -10.08 1.70 18.24
N GLU A 49 -9.60 1.94 17.00
CA GLU A 49 -8.17 2.19 16.74
C GLU A 49 -7.67 3.48 17.41
N ILE A 50 -8.41 4.59 17.30
CA ILE A 50 -8.02 5.85 17.94
C ILE A 50 -8.16 5.81 19.46
N ALA A 51 -9.11 5.04 20.00
CA ALA A 51 -9.20 4.83 21.44
C ALA A 51 -7.96 4.09 21.97
N ALA A 52 -7.42 3.13 21.21
CA ALA A 52 -6.20 2.41 21.59
C ALA A 52 -4.91 3.21 21.27
N LYS A 53 -4.92 4.04 20.25
CA LYS A 53 -3.78 4.84 19.77
C LYS A 53 -4.21 6.25 19.38
N PRO A 54 -4.36 7.18 20.34
CA PRO A 54 -4.87 8.53 20.08
C PRO A 54 -4.01 9.39 19.13
N ALA A 55 -2.77 8.98 18.86
CA ALA A 55 -1.88 9.66 17.92
C ALA A 55 -2.13 9.28 16.44
N LEU A 56 -3.05 8.35 16.16
CA LEU A 56 -3.41 8.01 14.79
C LEU A 56 -4.15 9.19 14.14
N PHE A 57 -3.88 9.37 12.85
CA PHE A 57 -4.50 10.39 12.00
C PHE A 57 -5.18 9.71 10.81
N ASP A 58 -6.44 10.06 10.54
CA ASP A 58 -7.20 9.54 9.40
C ASP A 58 -6.88 10.34 8.13
N GLY A 59 -5.65 10.22 7.65
CA GLY A 59 -5.18 10.84 6.43
C GLY A 59 -5.82 10.23 5.17
N ARG A 60 -5.41 10.74 4.04
CA ARG A 60 -5.81 10.22 2.72
C ARG A 60 -4.67 9.42 2.13
N MET A 61 -4.97 8.28 1.52
CA MET A 61 -4.00 7.45 0.84
C MET A 61 -4.56 6.89 -0.47
N VAL A 62 -3.66 6.47 -1.36
CA VAL A 62 -4.07 5.80 -2.60
C VAL A 62 -4.13 4.29 -2.35
N PHE A 63 -5.30 3.72 -2.58
CA PHE A 63 -5.55 2.29 -2.43
C PHE A 63 -5.94 1.69 -3.78
N GLN A 64 -5.25 0.63 -4.20
CA GLN A 64 -5.44 0.04 -5.52
C GLN A 64 -6.64 -0.89 -5.52
N HIS A 65 -7.55 -0.71 -6.46
CA HIS A 65 -8.66 -1.62 -6.74
C HIS A 65 -8.23 -2.74 -7.68
N ARG A 66 -7.37 -2.43 -8.64
CA ARG A 66 -6.80 -3.38 -9.59
C ARG A 66 -5.28 -3.24 -9.61
N LEU A 67 -4.61 -4.37 -9.75
CA LEU A 67 -3.17 -4.43 -9.87
C LEU A 67 -2.78 -5.58 -10.79
N ALA A 68 -1.86 -5.33 -11.72
CA ALA A 68 -1.36 -6.34 -12.63
C ALA A 68 0.07 -6.06 -13.06
N LEU A 69 0.83 -7.11 -13.32
CA LEU A 69 2.14 -7.05 -13.97
C LEU A 69 2.00 -7.35 -15.46
N ARG A 70 2.36 -6.40 -16.31
CA ARG A 70 2.30 -6.51 -17.76
C ARG A 70 3.63 -6.05 -18.38
N ASP A 71 4.28 -6.91 -19.14
CA ASP A 71 5.55 -6.63 -19.82
C ASP A 71 6.66 -6.07 -18.89
N GLY A 72 6.63 -6.47 -17.61
CA GLY A 72 7.55 -5.99 -16.58
C GLY A 72 7.16 -4.66 -15.94
N ILE A 73 5.99 -4.11 -16.27
CA ILE A 73 5.44 -2.88 -15.67
C ILE A 73 4.32 -3.26 -14.70
N VAL A 74 4.38 -2.78 -13.48
CA VAL A 74 3.29 -2.86 -12.51
C VAL A 74 2.26 -1.80 -12.87
N CYS A 75 1.08 -2.23 -13.33
CA CYS A 75 -0.03 -1.36 -13.69
C CYS A 75 -1.13 -1.48 -12.64
N GLY A 76 -1.65 -0.34 -12.16
CA GLY A 76 -2.74 -0.30 -11.19
C GLY A 76 -3.75 0.79 -11.49
N GLU A 77 -4.96 0.56 -10.96
CA GLU A 77 -6.04 1.53 -10.88
C GLU A 77 -6.48 1.64 -9.42
N GLY A 78 -6.28 2.80 -8.82
CA GLY A 78 -6.56 3.05 -7.42
C GLY A 78 -7.44 4.28 -7.21
N TYR A 79 -7.82 4.51 -5.98
CA TYR A 79 -8.64 5.65 -5.55
C TYR A 79 -8.06 6.22 -4.27
N VAL A 80 -8.34 7.48 -4.03
CA VAL A 80 -8.04 8.10 -2.74
C VAL A 80 -9.07 7.64 -1.72
N VAL A 81 -8.61 7.02 -0.63
CA VAL A 81 -9.45 6.54 0.48
C VAL A 81 -8.98 7.12 1.82
N PRO A 82 -9.84 7.16 2.85
CA PRO A 82 -9.41 7.43 4.21
C PRO A 82 -8.48 6.30 4.72
N TYR A 83 -7.54 6.63 5.58
CA TYR A 83 -6.66 5.65 6.23
C TYR A 83 -7.45 4.64 7.09
N SER A 84 -8.57 5.06 7.66
CA SER A 84 -9.51 4.20 8.38
C SER A 84 -10.05 3.05 7.51
N THR A 85 -10.30 3.29 6.23
CA THR A 85 -10.69 2.25 5.26
C THR A 85 -9.57 1.22 5.07
N PHE A 86 -8.33 1.67 4.95
CA PHE A 86 -7.17 0.79 4.85
C PHE A 86 -6.96 -0.05 6.11
N LEU A 87 -7.10 0.53 7.31
CA LEU A 87 -7.00 -0.23 8.56
C LEU A 87 -8.08 -1.31 8.68
N TRP A 88 -9.30 -1.04 8.20
CA TRP A 88 -10.36 -2.04 8.12
C TRP A 88 -10.01 -3.13 7.11
N TRP A 89 -9.50 -2.77 5.92
CA TRP A 89 -9.07 -3.74 4.90
C TRP A 89 -8.00 -4.70 5.42
N ARG A 90 -7.04 -4.24 6.20
CA ARG A 90 -6.00 -5.10 6.82
C ARG A 90 -6.55 -6.21 7.73
N ARG A 91 -7.81 -6.12 8.14
CA ARG A 91 -8.51 -7.12 8.95
C ARG A 91 -9.27 -8.14 8.10
N GLN A 92 -9.36 -7.92 6.80
CA GLN A 92 -10.04 -8.84 5.90
C GLN A 92 -9.10 -9.98 5.47
N PRO A 93 -9.65 -11.09 4.94
CA PRO A 93 -8.85 -12.13 4.31
C PRO A 93 -7.91 -11.55 3.24
N GLU A 94 -6.74 -12.14 3.14
CA GLU A 94 -5.67 -11.65 2.25
C GLU A 94 -6.15 -11.60 0.79
N GLY A 95 -5.93 -10.45 0.14
CA GLY A 95 -6.27 -10.21 -1.26
C GLY A 95 -7.71 -9.80 -1.53
N GLU A 96 -8.59 -9.75 -0.54
CA GLU A 96 -9.95 -9.28 -0.73
C GLU A 96 -10.06 -7.75 -0.74
N GLY A 97 -10.78 -7.22 -1.72
CA GLY A 97 -11.19 -5.82 -1.80
C GLY A 97 -10.19 -4.84 -2.38
N GLY A 98 -8.91 -5.19 -2.55
CA GLY A 98 -7.91 -4.30 -3.13
C GLY A 98 -6.48 -4.65 -2.79
N PHE A 99 -5.56 -3.73 -3.13
CA PHE A 99 -4.12 -3.95 -2.97
C PHE A 99 -3.47 -2.71 -2.33
N HIS A 100 -2.57 -2.94 -1.39
CA HIS A 100 -1.71 -1.91 -0.84
C HIS A 100 -0.38 -1.90 -1.58
N VAL A 101 -0.09 -0.81 -2.28
CA VAL A 101 1.20 -0.56 -2.92
C VAL A 101 1.89 0.55 -2.16
N PHE A 102 3.15 0.34 -1.84
CA PHE A 102 4.03 1.32 -1.23
C PHE A 102 5.44 1.12 -1.75
N GLY A 103 6.21 2.19 -1.77
CA GLY A 103 7.62 2.16 -2.14
C GLY A 103 8.51 2.47 -0.94
N PHE A 104 9.74 2.00 -0.98
CA PHE A 104 10.79 2.45 -0.09
C PHE A 104 12.16 2.35 -0.77
N PRO A 105 13.03 3.34 -0.61
CA PRO A 105 14.39 3.27 -1.10
C PRO A 105 15.21 2.33 -0.21
N VAL A 106 16.01 1.47 -0.83
CA VAL A 106 17.06 0.72 -0.14
C VAL A 106 18.34 1.54 -0.25
N ILE A 107 18.66 2.27 0.80
CA ILE A 107 19.84 3.14 0.83
C ILE A 107 21.01 2.36 1.38
N ALA A 108 22.08 2.25 0.59
CA ALA A 108 23.33 1.61 0.98
C ALA A 108 24.45 2.66 1.06
N SER A 109 25.28 2.58 2.11
CA SER A 109 26.50 3.37 2.22
C SER A 109 27.61 2.81 1.33
N ALA A 110 28.68 3.56 1.14
CA ALA A 110 29.79 3.16 0.28
C ALA A 110 30.51 1.87 0.73
N ASP A 111 30.43 1.52 2.01
CA ASP A 111 30.94 0.26 2.59
C ASP A 111 29.91 -0.88 2.58
N GLY A 112 28.72 -0.67 1.97
CA GLY A 112 27.69 -1.68 1.80
C GLY A 112 26.74 -1.85 2.99
N ALA A 113 26.80 -0.98 4.00
CA ALA A 113 25.84 -1.00 5.10
C ALA A 113 24.47 -0.43 4.64
N LEU A 114 23.37 -1.06 5.10
CA LEU A 114 22.02 -0.58 4.81
C LEU A 114 21.56 0.42 5.87
N ILE A 115 20.93 1.52 5.41
CA ILE A 115 20.30 2.49 6.30
C ILE A 115 18.86 2.05 6.54
N ALA A 116 18.55 1.77 7.81
CA ALA A 116 17.23 1.40 8.26
C ALA A 116 16.75 2.33 9.39
N VAL A 117 15.45 2.44 9.55
CA VAL A 117 14.81 3.23 10.61
C VAL A 117 14.10 2.31 11.59
N LYS A 118 14.18 2.63 12.88
CA LYS A 118 13.36 2.00 13.90
C LYS A 118 12.07 2.80 14.07
N MET A 119 10.94 2.15 13.83
CA MET A 119 9.63 2.78 13.90
C MET A 119 9.29 3.23 15.32
N ALA A 120 8.82 4.47 15.43
CA ALA A 120 8.44 5.06 16.70
C ALA A 120 7.18 4.40 17.29
N ALA A 121 7.00 4.54 18.61
CA ALA A 121 5.91 3.88 19.35
C ALA A 121 4.49 4.26 18.87
N HIS A 122 4.34 5.45 18.27
CA HIS A 122 3.04 5.96 17.79
C HIS A 122 2.70 5.50 16.36
N THR A 123 3.59 4.78 15.67
CA THR A 123 3.36 4.32 14.30
C THR A 123 2.52 3.03 14.24
N ALA A 124 2.09 2.66 13.05
CA ALA A 124 1.35 1.40 12.82
C ALA A 124 2.17 0.14 13.14
N ASN A 125 3.50 0.21 13.04
CA ASN A 125 4.43 -0.90 13.24
C ASN A 125 5.50 -0.56 14.30
N PRO A 126 5.13 -0.31 15.56
CA PRO A 126 6.05 0.21 16.58
C PRO A 126 7.22 -0.76 16.83
N GLY A 127 8.43 -0.20 16.90
CA GLY A 127 9.65 -0.93 17.22
C GLY A 127 10.24 -1.79 16.09
N GLN A 128 9.55 -1.96 14.98
CA GLN A 128 10.09 -2.66 13.81
C GLN A 128 11.20 -1.85 13.15
N VAL A 129 12.17 -2.56 12.55
CA VAL A 129 13.32 -1.97 11.86
C VAL A 129 13.27 -2.37 10.39
N TYR A 130 13.15 -1.36 9.51
CA TYR A 130 13.15 -1.55 8.06
C TYR A 130 13.55 -0.24 7.34
N CYS A 131 13.72 -0.28 6.02
CA CYS A 131 14.00 0.92 5.24
C CYS A 131 12.85 1.93 5.38
N ALA A 132 13.15 3.23 5.32
CA ALA A 132 12.13 4.27 5.40
C ALA A 132 11.07 4.04 4.31
N ALA A 133 9.81 3.91 4.71
CA ALA A 133 8.69 3.61 3.82
C ALA A 133 7.48 4.46 4.18
N GLY A 134 6.66 4.75 3.19
CA GLY A 134 5.37 5.41 3.35
C GLY A 134 4.33 4.81 2.41
N SER A 135 3.06 4.86 2.81
CA SER A 135 1.96 4.62 1.89
C SER A 135 1.85 5.81 0.94
N LEU A 136 1.46 5.53 -0.31
CA LEU A 136 1.18 6.58 -1.28
C LEU A 136 0.00 7.43 -0.81
N ASP A 137 0.15 8.73 -0.81
CA ASP A 137 -0.89 9.68 -0.41
C ASP A 137 -1.25 10.67 -1.54
N THR A 138 -1.99 11.71 -1.22
CA THR A 138 -2.42 12.70 -2.22
C THR A 138 -1.28 13.57 -2.75
N ASP A 139 -0.19 13.72 -2.01
CA ASP A 139 0.97 14.51 -2.42
C ASP A 139 1.84 13.77 -3.44
N ASP A 140 1.70 12.43 -3.51
CA ASP A 140 2.34 11.58 -4.50
C ASP A 140 1.59 11.56 -5.85
N ILE A 141 0.48 12.29 -6.02
CA ILE A 141 -0.31 12.27 -7.25
C ILE A 141 0.14 13.37 -8.20
N VAL A 142 0.68 12.97 -9.34
CA VAL A 142 1.09 13.87 -10.44
C VAL A 142 0.35 13.46 -11.71
N ASP A 143 -0.37 14.39 -12.34
CA ASP A 143 -1.11 14.17 -13.60
C ASP A 143 -2.02 12.93 -13.58
N GLY A 144 -2.62 12.62 -12.42
CA GLY A 144 -3.53 11.49 -12.24
C GLY A 144 -2.83 10.13 -12.07
N TYR A 145 -1.53 10.11 -11.81
CA TYR A 145 -0.75 8.92 -11.51
C TYR A 145 0.04 9.11 -10.21
N CYS A 146 0.33 8.00 -9.51
CA CYS A 146 1.29 8.05 -8.41
C CYS A 146 2.72 8.17 -8.97
N ASP A 147 3.47 9.11 -8.44
CA ASP A 147 4.91 9.27 -8.63
C ASP A 147 5.64 8.47 -7.53
N LEU A 148 6.58 7.56 -7.93
CA LEU A 148 7.25 6.59 -7.04
C LEU A 148 8.76 6.71 -7.17
#